data_6cc28afb4b1f1e2b5f474e8336b0c0ff
#
_entry.id   6cc28afb4b1f1e2b5f474e8336b0c0ff
#
_cell.length_a   1.000
_cell.length_b   1.000
_cell.length_c   1.000
_cell.angle_alpha   90.00
_cell.angle_beta   90.00
_cell.angle_gamma   90.00
#
_symmetry.space_group_name_H-M   'P 1'
#
loop_
_entity.id
_entity.type
_entity.pdbx_description
1 polymer ?
#
loop_
_entity_poly.entity_id
_entity_poly.type
_entity_poly.pdbx_seq_one_letter_code
_entity_poly.pdbx_strand_id
1 'polypeptide(L)'
;GIPQTPKSWWNAQHKSTLSHITMINFVAIDFETATFDRSSICQIGITEVIDGIPQTPKSWLVQPEDNEYDSWNIRIHGITPEDTKNSPSFPEVWEEVLPFVQNKVVVAHNTSFDMYALRDALDYNFMEYPTFDYFCTLRIAKYIVKGCYSYSLDVVSKFLNLDFEGHHKADNDSLACAKLLLKCLEIDGSTLDDLEEKYSFHRGKFAPDT
;
A
#
# COMPACT_ATOMS: atom_id res chain seq x y z
N GLY A 1 -21.62 -30.51 -38.71
CA GLY A 1 -20.62 -30.63 -37.68
C GLY A 1 -20.16 -29.25 -37.27
N ILE A 2 -20.43 -28.84 -36.02
CA ILE A 2 -19.93 -27.58 -35.40
C ILE A 2 -18.52 -27.90 -34.88
N PRO A 3 -17.47 -27.11 -35.24
CA PRO A 3 -16.14 -27.37 -34.71
C PRO A 3 -16.11 -27.06 -33.21
N GLN A 4 -15.74 -28.05 -32.42
CA GLN A 4 -15.47 -27.85 -31.00
C GLN A 4 -14.17 -27.04 -30.83
N THR A 5 -14.26 -25.87 -30.23
CA THR A 5 -13.09 -25.09 -29.84
C THR A 5 -12.31 -25.83 -28.74
N PRO A 6 -10.98 -25.93 -28.86
CA PRO A 6 -10.19 -26.65 -27.86
C PRO A 6 -10.16 -25.92 -26.52
N LYS A 7 -10.71 -26.53 -25.49
CA LYS A 7 -10.63 -26.07 -24.09
C LYS A 7 -9.19 -26.07 -23.51
N SER A 8 -8.21 -26.52 -24.28
CA SER A 8 -6.83 -26.73 -23.80
C SER A 8 -6.00 -25.45 -23.66
N TRP A 9 -6.19 -24.47 -24.55
CA TRP A 9 -5.40 -23.21 -24.48
C TRP A 9 -5.93 -22.23 -23.45
N TRP A 10 -7.24 -22.24 -23.16
CA TRP A 10 -7.84 -21.43 -22.09
C TRP A 10 -7.32 -21.86 -20.71
N ASN A 11 -7.18 -23.17 -20.50
CA ASN A 11 -6.63 -23.75 -19.27
C ASN A 11 -5.10 -23.49 -19.11
N ALA A 12 -4.38 -23.36 -20.22
CA ALA A 12 -2.93 -23.11 -20.19
C ALA A 12 -2.63 -21.65 -19.80
N GLN A 13 -3.37 -20.68 -20.35
CA GLN A 13 -3.22 -19.26 -19.98
C GLN A 13 -3.61 -19.01 -18.52
N HIS A 14 -4.71 -19.57 -18.03
CA HIS A 14 -5.12 -19.42 -16.63
C HIS A 14 -4.16 -20.10 -15.65
N LYS A 15 -3.56 -21.22 -16.02
CA LYS A 15 -2.51 -21.85 -15.20
C LYS A 15 -1.22 -21.05 -15.16
N SER A 16 -0.82 -20.40 -16.25
CA SER A 16 0.37 -19.53 -16.25
C SER A 16 0.14 -18.26 -15.44
N THR A 17 -1.02 -17.64 -15.53
CA THR A 17 -1.39 -16.45 -14.76
C THR A 17 -1.44 -16.74 -13.25
N LEU A 18 -2.04 -17.87 -12.84
CA LEU A 18 -2.04 -18.33 -11.46
C LEU A 18 -0.62 -18.61 -10.94
N SER A 19 0.27 -19.17 -11.76
CA SER A 19 1.65 -19.42 -11.34
C SER A 19 2.48 -18.13 -11.17
N HIS A 20 2.16 -17.06 -11.87
CA HIS A 20 2.86 -15.77 -11.72
C HIS A 20 2.39 -15.01 -10.47
N ILE A 21 1.10 -15.10 -10.13
CA ILE A 21 0.55 -14.48 -8.90
C ILE A 21 1.09 -15.18 -7.65
N THR A 22 1.33 -16.47 -7.68
CA THR A 22 1.86 -17.26 -6.54
C THR A 22 3.35 -17.01 -6.24
N MET A 23 4.03 -16.16 -7.00
CA MET A 23 5.45 -15.82 -6.75
C MET A 23 5.65 -14.31 -6.47
N ILE A 24 4.55 -13.56 -6.30
CA ILE A 24 4.67 -12.12 -6.07
C ILE A 24 4.87 -11.82 -4.58
N ASN A 25 5.92 -11.07 -4.30
CA ASN A 25 6.24 -10.60 -2.95
C ASN A 25 6.33 -9.07 -2.96
N PHE A 26 5.63 -8.44 -2.05
CA PHE A 26 5.70 -6.99 -1.84
C PHE A 26 5.19 -6.62 -0.44
N VAL A 27 5.33 -5.35 -0.08
CA VAL A 27 4.84 -4.80 1.19
C VAL A 27 3.89 -3.64 0.90
N ALA A 28 2.66 -3.74 1.37
CA ALA A 28 1.76 -2.60 1.37
C ALA A 28 1.95 -1.79 2.66
N ILE A 29 2.06 -0.47 2.51
CA ILE A 29 2.22 0.47 3.61
C ILE A 29 1.13 1.54 3.55
N ASP A 30 0.75 2.04 4.71
CA ASP A 30 -0.17 3.16 4.87
C ASP A 30 0.20 3.96 6.12
N PHE A 31 0.12 5.30 6.04
CA PHE A 31 0.41 6.20 7.14
C PHE A 31 -0.80 7.08 7.49
N GLU A 32 -1.00 7.29 8.79
CA GLU A 32 -1.87 8.35 9.28
C GLU A 32 -1.02 9.46 9.90
N THR A 33 -1.42 10.72 9.69
CA THR A 33 -0.73 11.89 10.24
C THR A 33 -1.61 12.63 11.23
N ALA A 34 -1.04 13.08 12.33
CA ALA A 34 -1.75 13.77 13.40
C ALA A 34 -2.23 15.17 13.00
N THR A 35 -1.44 15.86 12.15
CA THR A 35 -1.69 17.21 11.68
C THR A 35 -1.52 17.31 10.16
N PHE A 36 -1.68 18.51 9.60
CA PHE A 36 -1.34 18.80 8.21
C PHE A 36 0.16 18.79 7.93
N ASP A 37 1.00 18.79 8.96
CA ASP A 37 2.42 18.52 8.82
C ASP A 37 2.63 17.03 8.57
N ARG A 38 3.22 16.71 7.43
CA ARG A 38 3.42 15.33 7.00
C ARG A 38 4.42 14.57 7.87
N SER A 39 5.31 15.26 8.58
CA SER A 39 6.22 14.62 9.54
C SER A 39 5.51 14.04 10.77
N SER A 40 4.26 14.48 11.03
CA SER A 40 3.48 14.12 12.22
C SER A 40 2.83 12.72 12.12
N ILE A 41 3.56 11.73 11.63
CA ILE A 41 3.04 10.35 11.53
C ILE A 41 2.58 9.89 12.91
N CYS A 42 1.32 9.43 13.01
CA CYS A 42 0.71 8.93 14.25
C CYS A 42 0.31 7.45 14.19
N GLN A 43 0.25 6.87 13.00
CA GLN A 43 0.07 5.42 12.82
C GLN A 43 0.80 4.95 11.56
N ILE A 44 1.37 3.75 11.63
CA ILE A 44 1.96 3.04 10.49
C ILE A 44 1.26 1.70 10.37
N GLY A 45 0.77 1.38 9.17
CA GLY A 45 0.18 0.09 8.83
C GLY A 45 1.02 -0.64 7.78
N ILE A 46 1.24 -1.93 7.97
CA ILE A 46 1.99 -2.77 7.03
C ILE A 46 1.26 -4.08 6.80
N THR A 47 1.15 -4.46 5.53
CA THR A 47 0.75 -5.81 5.12
C THR A 47 1.79 -6.40 4.19
N GLU A 48 2.47 -7.44 4.62
CA GLU A 48 3.34 -8.22 3.74
C GLU A 48 2.50 -9.11 2.83
N VAL A 49 2.89 -9.23 1.58
CA VAL A 49 2.38 -10.26 0.67
C VAL A 49 3.53 -11.20 0.34
N ILE A 50 3.34 -12.46 0.66
CA ILE A 50 4.33 -13.52 0.43
C ILE A 50 3.69 -14.57 -0.48
N ASP A 51 4.33 -14.83 -1.60
CA ASP A 51 3.83 -15.77 -2.62
C ASP A 51 2.36 -15.50 -3.03
N GLY A 52 2.03 -14.20 -3.17
CA GLY A 52 0.69 -13.75 -3.55
C GLY A 52 -0.35 -13.83 -2.42
N ILE A 53 0.05 -14.17 -1.19
CA ILE A 53 -0.84 -14.32 -0.03
C ILE A 53 -0.61 -13.15 0.94
N PRO A 54 -1.61 -12.27 1.16
CA PRO A 54 -1.54 -11.25 2.20
C PRO A 54 -1.39 -11.89 3.58
N GLN A 55 -0.41 -11.44 4.33
CA GLN A 55 -0.20 -11.84 5.72
C GLN A 55 -1.08 -11.01 6.65
N THR A 56 -1.14 -11.39 7.92
CA THR A 56 -1.83 -10.60 8.94
C THR A 56 -1.24 -9.19 9.00
N PRO A 57 -2.05 -8.13 8.86
CA PRO A 57 -1.56 -6.76 8.92
C PRO A 57 -0.97 -6.45 10.30
N LYS A 58 0.01 -5.58 10.30
CA LYS A 58 0.67 -5.06 11.51
C LYS A 58 0.42 -3.56 11.59
N SER A 59 0.33 -3.05 12.80
CA SER A 59 0.11 -1.62 13.02
C SER A 59 0.88 -1.15 14.24
N TRP A 60 1.43 0.05 14.15
CA TRP A 60 2.11 0.74 15.24
C TRP A 60 1.50 2.12 15.41
N LEU A 61 1.09 2.43 16.63
CA LEU A 61 0.81 3.81 17.02
C LEU A 61 2.13 4.52 17.29
N VAL A 62 2.22 5.76 16.85
CA VAL A 62 3.38 6.63 17.01
C VAL A 62 2.95 7.84 17.79
N GLN A 63 3.69 8.24 18.80
CA GLN A 63 3.49 9.54 19.44
C GLN A 63 4.15 10.62 18.56
N PRO A 64 3.36 11.50 17.90
CA PRO A 64 3.93 12.62 17.17
C PRO A 64 4.53 13.64 18.15
N GLU A 65 5.37 14.55 17.64
CA GLU A 65 5.97 15.59 18.48
C GLU A 65 4.90 16.43 19.18
N ASP A 66 5.16 16.77 20.44
CA ASP A 66 4.23 17.48 21.33
C ASP A 66 2.85 16.81 21.47
N ASN A 67 2.65 15.66 20.84
CA ASN A 67 1.38 14.93 20.80
C ASN A 67 0.19 15.80 20.36
N GLU A 68 0.44 16.72 19.43
CA GLU A 68 -0.56 17.65 18.88
C GLU A 68 -1.31 17.02 17.71
N TYR A 69 -2.62 17.31 17.63
CA TYR A 69 -3.51 16.80 16.60
C TYR A 69 -4.45 17.85 16.04
N ASP A 70 -4.61 17.88 14.72
CA ASP A 70 -5.67 18.65 14.08
C ASP A 70 -7.01 17.92 14.17
N SER A 71 -8.05 18.64 14.52
CA SER A 71 -9.41 18.09 14.61
C SER A 71 -9.93 17.48 13.29
N TRP A 72 -9.36 17.92 12.16
CA TRP A 72 -9.68 17.36 10.85
C TRP A 72 -9.10 15.95 10.70
N ASN A 73 -7.83 15.77 11.05
CA ASN A 73 -7.13 14.47 10.99
C ASN A 73 -7.81 13.47 11.94
N ILE A 74 -8.12 13.89 13.19
CA ILE A 74 -8.88 13.04 14.13
C ILE A 74 -10.22 12.57 13.52
N ARG A 75 -10.95 13.45 12.80
CA ARG A 75 -12.21 13.05 12.16
C ARG A 75 -12.04 12.03 11.05
N ILE A 76 -10.90 11.99 10.40
CA ILE A 76 -10.58 11.03 9.33
C ILE A 76 -10.26 9.66 9.92
N HIS A 77 -9.22 9.56 10.76
CA HIS A 77 -8.69 8.28 11.23
C HIS A 77 -9.12 7.90 12.66
N GLY A 78 -9.69 8.84 13.43
CA GLY A 78 -10.20 8.58 14.77
C GLY A 78 -9.15 8.50 15.87
N ILE A 79 -7.85 8.61 15.54
CA ILE A 79 -6.75 8.56 16.53
C ILE A 79 -6.66 9.92 17.21
N THR A 80 -6.53 9.88 18.54
CA THR A 80 -6.50 11.09 19.41
C THR A 80 -5.19 11.18 20.17
N PRO A 81 -4.85 12.34 20.75
CA PRO A 81 -3.68 12.47 21.63
C PRO A 81 -3.69 11.46 22.80
N GLU A 82 -4.87 11.06 23.25
CA GLU A 82 -5.00 10.08 24.34
C GLU A 82 -4.55 8.69 23.94
N ASP A 83 -4.78 8.32 22.65
CA ASP A 83 -4.40 7.01 22.12
C ASP A 83 -2.88 6.87 21.97
N THR A 84 -2.17 7.97 21.70
CA THR A 84 -0.73 7.97 21.40
C THR A 84 0.16 8.51 22.50
N LYS A 85 -0.41 9.03 23.60
CA LYS A 85 0.38 9.67 24.69
C LYS A 85 1.46 8.78 25.33
N ASN A 86 1.33 7.48 25.22
CA ASN A 86 2.28 6.51 25.74
C ASN A 86 2.89 5.64 24.62
N SER A 87 2.66 5.99 23.37
CA SER A 87 3.25 5.29 22.23
C SER A 87 4.72 5.68 22.07
N PRO A 88 5.55 4.81 21.47
CA PRO A 88 6.91 5.17 21.10
C PRO A 88 6.95 6.33 20.11
N SER A 89 8.07 7.03 20.04
CA SER A 89 8.36 8.05 19.02
C SER A 89 8.53 7.43 17.62
N PHE A 90 8.49 8.29 16.57
CA PHE A 90 8.71 7.82 15.21
C PHE A 90 10.05 7.08 15.03
N PRO A 91 11.21 7.56 15.53
CA PRO A 91 12.46 6.82 15.40
C PRO A 91 12.41 5.41 16.00
N GLU A 92 11.82 5.25 17.17
CA GLU A 92 11.72 3.95 17.84
C GLU A 92 10.84 2.97 17.04
N VAL A 93 9.69 3.43 16.55
CA VAL A 93 8.80 2.62 15.70
C VAL A 93 9.45 2.31 14.35
N TRP A 94 10.16 3.29 13.77
CA TRP A 94 10.78 3.12 12.46
C TRP A 94 11.89 2.04 12.47
N GLU A 95 12.61 1.87 13.56
CA GLU A 95 13.57 0.76 13.72
C GLU A 95 12.89 -0.62 13.60
N GLU A 96 11.65 -0.75 14.08
CA GLU A 96 10.87 -1.98 13.94
C GLU A 96 10.30 -2.15 12.52
N VAL A 97 9.94 -1.04 11.86
CA VAL A 97 9.28 -1.02 10.54
C VAL A 97 10.29 -1.18 9.40
N LEU A 98 11.48 -0.59 9.53
CA LEU A 98 12.51 -0.58 8.49
C LEU A 98 12.80 -1.96 7.86
N PRO A 99 12.92 -3.07 8.62
CA PRO A 99 13.18 -4.40 8.04
C PRO A 99 12.09 -4.89 7.07
N PHE A 100 10.86 -4.36 7.18
CA PHE A 100 9.77 -4.74 6.28
C PHE A 100 9.88 -4.08 4.92
N VAL A 101 10.49 -2.90 4.81
CA VAL A 101 10.51 -2.09 3.59
C VAL A 101 11.88 -2.05 2.90
N GLN A 102 12.96 -2.19 3.66
CA GLN A 102 14.33 -2.08 3.15
C GLN A 102 14.60 -3.10 2.04
N ASN A 103 14.99 -2.62 0.85
CA ASN A 103 15.27 -3.42 -0.35
C ASN A 103 14.09 -4.30 -0.82
N LYS A 104 12.85 -3.86 -0.53
CA LYS A 104 11.62 -4.54 -0.97
C LYS A 104 10.94 -3.75 -2.09
N VAL A 105 9.90 -4.35 -2.65
CA VAL A 105 8.90 -3.63 -3.43
C VAL A 105 7.81 -3.17 -2.47
N VAL A 106 7.60 -1.87 -2.39
CA VAL A 106 6.60 -1.25 -1.51
C VAL A 106 5.43 -0.76 -2.35
N VAL A 107 4.22 -0.86 -1.85
CA VAL A 107 3.04 -0.31 -2.49
C VAL A 107 2.22 0.50 -1.50
N ALA A 108 1.62 1.59 -1.97
CA ALA A 108 0.68 2.38 -1.18
C ALA A 108 -0.46 2.87 -2.08
N HIS A 109 -1.57 3.29 -1.48
CA HIS A 109 -2.69 3.84 -2.23
C HIS A 109 -2.64 5.36 -2.22
N ASN A 110 -2.29 5.98 -3.37
CA ASN A 110 -1.90 7.40 -3.47
C ASN A 110 -0.52 7.68 -2.84
N THR A 111 0.46 6.90 -3.25
CA THR A 111 1.84 6.87 -2.72
C THR A 111 2.50 8.23 -2.53
N SER A 112 2.05 9.29 -3.20
CA SER A 112 2.60 10.64 -2.97
C SER A 112 2.45 11.07 -1.52
N PHE A 113 1.32 10.75 -0.89
CA PHE A 113 1.10 11.08 0.51
C PHE A 113 2.09 10.32 1.40
N ASP A 114 2.14 9.00 1.28
CA ASP A 114 2.96 8.14 2.14
C ASP A 114 4.45 8.41 1.96
N MET A 115 4.91 8.55 0.70
CA MET A 115 6.33 8.79 0.45
C MET A 115 6.79 10.16 0.93
N TYR A 116 5.95 11.19 0.83
CA TYR A 116 6.28 12.49 1.39
C TYR A 116 6.19 12.51 2.92
N ALA A 117 5.20 11.84 3.52
CA ALA A 117 5.11 11.72 4.97
C ALA A 117 6.35 11.00 5.54
N LEU A 118 6.75 9.89 4.94
CA LEU A 118 7.95 9.17 5.34
C LEU A 118 9.20 10.04 5.21
N ARG A 119 9.36 10.74 4.07
CA ARG A 119 10.51 11.63 3.84
C ARG A 119 10.58 12.73 4.88
N ASP A 120 9.47 13.44 5.07
CA ASP A 120 9.41 14.56 6.02
C ASP A 120 9.66 14.08 7.46
N ALA A 121 9.17 12.89 7.85
CA ALA A 121 9.42 12.30 9.17
C ALA A 121 10.89 11.86 9.36
N LEU A 122 11.52 11.28 8.33
CA LEU A 122 12.94 10.93 8.38
C LEU A 122 13.83 12.17 8.46
N ASP A 123 13.54 13.20 7.64
CA ASP A 123 14.26 14.48 7.66
C ASP A 123 14.14 15.19 9.02
N TYR A 124 12.92 15.25 9.56
CA TYR A 124 12.64 15.86 10.84
C TYR A 124 13.44 15.21 11.99
N ASN A 125 13.59 13.88 11.93
CA ASN A 125 14.30 13.10 12.94
C ASN A 125 15.79 12.86 12.61
N PHE A 126 16.32 13.47 11.54
CA PHE A 126 17.72 13.31 11.09
C PHE A 126 18.11 11.85 10.87
N MET A 127 17.19 11.05 10.33
CA MET A 127 17.38 9.61 10.08
C MET A 127 17.83 9.35 8.63
N GLU A 128 18.53 8.23 8.45
CA GLU A 128 18.90 7.77 7.11
C GLU A 128 17.70 7.26 6.32
N TYR A 129 17.70 7.52 5.02
CA TYR A 129 16.66 7.01 4.14
C TYR A 129 16.85 5.53 3.85
N PRO A 130 15.77 4.73 3.89
CA PRO A 130 15.79 3.38 3.33
C PRO A 130 15.91 3.43 1.81
N THR A 131 16.24 2.29 1.22
CA THR A 131 16.19 2.11 -0.23
C THR A 131 15.14 1.07 -0.58
N PHE A 132 14.16 1.44 -1.40
CA PHE A 132 13.15 0.53 -1.95
C PHE A 132 12.52 1.10 -3.23
N ASP A 133 11.98 0.21 -4.05
CA ASP A 133 11.14 0.59 -5.18
C ASP A 133 9.67 0.65 -4.72
N TYR A 134 8.86 1.55 -5.30
CA TYR A 134 7.45 1.63 -4.93
C TYR A 134 6.51 1.80 -6.11
N PHE A 135 5.27 1.30 -5.94
CA PHE A 135 4.17 1.45 -6.88
C PHE A 135 2.95 2.09 -6.23
N CYS A 136 2.19 2.82 -7.04
CA CYS A 136 0.95 3.46 -6.64
C CYS A 136 -0.27 2.64 -7.08
N THR A 137 -0.98 2.01 -6.15
CA THR A 137 -2.16 1.20 -6.48
C THR A 137 -3.33 2.02 -7.00
N LEU A 138 -3.44 3.31 -6.62
CA LEU A 138 -4.40 4.25 -7.23
C LEU A 138 -4.15 4.41 -8.73
N ARG A 139 -2.89 4.56 -9.15
CA ARG A 139 -2.54 4.68 -10.58
C ARG A 139 -2.81 3.38 -11.31
N ILE A 140 -2.38 2.25 -10.75
CA ILE A 140 -2.61 0.92 -11.32
C ILE A 140 -4.11 0.66 -11.52
N ALA A 141 -4.92 0.90 -10.47
CA ALA A 141 -6.37 0.73 -10.55
C ALA A 141 -7.02 1.59 -11.65
N LYS A 142 -6.58 2.83 -11.85
CA LYS A 142 -7.09 3.69 -12.94
C LYS A 142 -6.83 3.12 -14.34
N TYR A 143 -5.74 2.40 -14.54
CA TYR A 143 -5.45 1.75 -15.82
C TYR A 143 -6.27 0.47 -16.02
N ILE A 144 -6.45 -0.32 -14.99
CA ILE A 144 -6.99 -1.70 -15.09
C ILE A 144 -8.48 -1.75 -14.81
N VAL A 145 -8.95 -1.11 -13.74
CA VAL A 145 -10.35 -1.18 -13.32
C VAL A 145 -11.18 -0.19 -14.14
N LYS A 146 -12.10 -0.69 -14.93
CA LYS A 146 -12.99 0.14 -15.77
C LYS A 146 -14.38 0.24 -15.17
N GLY A 147 -15.02 1.40 -15.35
CA GLY A 147 -16.40 1.64 -14.89
C GLY A 147 -16.54 2.00 -13.41
N CYS A 148 -15.47 2.12 -12.66
CA CYS A 148 -15.50 2.64 -11.30
C CYS A 148 -15.63 4.17 -11.33
N TYR A 149 -16.55 4.73 -10.53
CA TYR A 149 -16.79 6.17 -10.52
C TYR A 149 -15.77 6.98 -9.69
N SER A 150 -15.09 6.31 -8.77
CA SER A 150 -13.99 6.86 -7.97
C SER A 150 -12.95 5.78 -7.71
N TYR A 151 -11.70 6.18 -7.58
CA TYR A 151 -10.59 5.28 -7.29
C TYR A 151 -10.01 5.52 -5.89
N SER A 152 -10.77 6.16 -4.97
CA SER A 152 -10.43 6.09 -3.55
C SER A 152 -10.46 4.63 -3.08
N LEU A 153 -9.65 4.30 -2.09
CA LEU A 153 -9.41 2.91 -1.69
C LEU A 153 -10.69 2.18 -1.30
N ASP A 154 -11.56 2.85 -0.55
CA ASP A 154 -12.88 2.35 -0.12
C ASP A 154 -13.81 2.06 -1.30
N VAL A 155 -13.89 2.99 -2.26
CA VAL A 155 -14.80 2.88 -3.41
C VAL A 155 -14.35 1.80 -4.37
N VAL A 156 -13.06 1.78 -4.73
CA VAL A 156 -12.56 0.78 -5.68
C VAL A 156 -12.52 -0.62 -5.07
N SER A 157 -12.22 -0.75 -3.79
CA SER A 157 -12.28 -2.04 -3.07
C SER A 157 -13.71 -2.58 -3.04
N LYS A 158 -14.69 -1.74 -2.71
CA LYS A 158 -16.10 -2.11 -2.73
C LYS A 158 -16.59 -2.46 -4.13
N PHE A 159 -16.19 -1.71 -5.16
CA PHE A 159 -16.53 -1.98 -6.56
C PHE A 159 -16.01 -3.37 -7.01
N LEU A 160 -14.83 -3.77 -6.54
CA LEU A 160 -14.23 -5.06 -6.84
C LEU A 160 -14.66 -6.19 -5.89
N ASN A 161 -15.59 -5.94 -4.96
CA ASN A 161 -16.03 -6.87 -3.92
C ASN A 161 -14.87 -7.43 -3.08
N LEU A 162 -13.88 -6.59 -2.78
CA LEU A 162 -12.85 -6.90 -1.83
C LEU A 162 -13.38 -6.70 -0.41
N ASP A 163 -13.12 -7.66 0.48
CA ASP A 163 -13.45 -7.49 1.89
C ASP A 163 -12.63 -6.34 2.47
N PHE A 164 -13.33 -5.28 2.85
CA PHE A 164 -12.74 -4.07 3.38
C PHE A 164 -13.61 -3.53 4.52
N GLU A 165 -13.10 -3.64 5.73
CA GLU A 165 -13.74 -3.11 6.94
C GLU A 165 -12.80 -2.11 7.64
N GLY A 166 -13.38 -1.08 8.23
CA GLY A 166 -12.63 -0.14 9.08
C GLY A 166 -11.66 0.77 8.34
N HIS A 167 -12.13 1.43 7.27
CA HIS A 167 -11.39 2.48 6.56
C HIS A 167 -10.84 3.57 7.50
N HIS A 168 -9.67 4.13 7.17
CA HIS A 168 -8.89 5.06 7.98
C HIS A 168 -8.28 4.44 9.26
N LYS A 169 -7.87 3.18 9.16
CA LYS A 169 -6.93 2.54 10.07
C LYS A 169 -5.81 1.97 9.24
N ALA A 170 -4.59 2.38 9.50
CA ALA A 170 -3.46 2.09 8.63
C ALA A 170 -3.23 0.58 8.38
N ASP A 171 -3.54 -0.29 9.35
CA ASP A 171 -3.51 -1.75 9.17
C ASP A 171 -4.54 -2.24 8.14
N ASN A 172 -5.79 -1.76 8.26
CA ASN A 172 -6.87 -2.14 7.33
C ASN A 172 -6.62 -1.56 5.93
N ASP A 173 -6.13 -0.32 5.85
CA ASP A 173 -5.87 0.35 4.57
C ASP A 173 -4.67 -0.28 3.86
N SER A 174 -3.61 -0.68 4.58
CA SER A 174 -2.50 -1.45 4.01
C SER A 174 -2.96 -2.82 3.49
N LEU A 175 -3.85 -3.52 4.21
CA LEU A 175 -4.42 -4.80 3.75
C LEU A 175 -5.30 -4.62 2.51
N ALA A 176 -6.14 -3.59 2.50
CA ALA A 176 -6.98 -3.27 1.35
C ALA A 176 -6.14 -2.90 0.12
N CYS A 177 -5.08 -2.11 0.32
CA CYS A 177 -4.10 -1.77 -0.72
C CYS A 177 -3.44 -3.03 -1.31
N ALA A 178 -3.02 -3.97 -0.45
CA ALA A 178 -2.44 -5.25 -0.88
C ALA A 178 -3.43 -6.08 -1.70
N LYS A 179 -4.66 -6.25 -1.22
CA LYS A 179 -5.74 -6.97 -1.93
C LYS A 179 -6.07 -6.31 -3.26
N LEU A 180 -6.13 -4.97 -3.30
CA LEU A 180 -6.40 -4.22 -4.53
C LEU A 180 -5.33 -4.47 -5.59
N LEU A 181 -4.04 -4.43 -5.22
CA LEU A 181 -2.98 -4.73 -6.18
C LEU A 181 -3.10 -6.15 -6.72
N LEU A 182 -3.23 -7.15 -5.85
CA LEU A 182 -3.40 -8.55 -6.28
C LEU A 182 -4.59 -8.71 -7.22
N LYS A 183 -5.71 -8.05 -6.94
CA LYS A 183 -6.90 -8.08 -7.80
C LYS A 183 -6.66 -7.40 -9.14
N CYS A 184 -5.95 -6.30 -9.17
CA CYS A 184 -5.57 -5.65 -10.42
C CYS A 184 -4.68 -6.56 -11.29
N LEU A 185 -3.68 -7.20 -10.70
CA LEU A 185 -2.81 -8.14 -11.42
C LEU A 185 -3.58 -9.37 -11.93
N GLU A 186 -4.54 -9.88 -11.15
CA GLU A 186 -5.44 -10.95 -11.56
C GLU A 186 -6.28 -10.54 -12.78
N ILE A 187 -6.90 -9.35 -12.74
CA ILE A 187 -7.74 -8.83 -13.83
C ILE A 187 -6.92 -8.64 -15.11
N ASP A 188 -5.73 -8.08 -14.99
CA ASP A 188 -4.87 -7.77 -16.15
C ASP A 188 -4.11 -8.99 -16.67
N GLY A 189 -3.90 -10.00 -15.83
CA GLY A 189 -3.11 -11.18 -16.14
C GLY A 189 -1.60 -10.90 -16.26
N SER A 190 -1.09 -9.87 -15.60
CA SER A 190 0.26 -9.35 -15.71
C SER A 190 1.00 -9.40 -14.37
N THR A 191 2.33 -9.34 -14.43
CA THR A 191 3.18 -9.04 -13.29
C THR A 191 3.33 -7.51 -13.10
N LEU A 192 3.98 -7.07 -12.04
CA LEU A 192 4.29 -5.64 -11.85
C LEU A 192 5.22 -5.09 -12.94
N ASP A 193 6.20 -5.88 -13.38
CA ASP A 193 7.12 -5.46 -14.44
C ASP A 193 6.39 -5.37 -15.79
N ASP A 194 5.49 -6.31 -16.10
CA ASP A 194 4.66 -6.25 -17.31
C ASP A 194 3.77 -4.99 -17.33
N LEU A 195 3.25 -4.56 -16.16
CA LEU A 195 2.42 -3.35 -16.08
C LEU A 195 3.20 -2.09 -16.45
N GLU A 196 4.48 -2.00 -16.08
CA GLU A 196 5.33 -0.85 -16.45
C GLU A 196 5.47 -0.72 -17.97
N GLU A 197 5.74 -1.83 -18.66
CA GLU A 197 5.83 -1.82 -20.13
C GLU A 197 4.49 -1.53 -20.79
N LYS A 198 3.43 -2.19 -20.33
CA LYS A 198 2.09 -2.15 -20.95
C LYS A 198 1.42 -0.80 -20.81
N TYR A 199 1.58 -0.12 -19.68
CA TYR A 199 0.87 1.12 -19.36
C TYR A 199 1.76 2.35 -19.31
N SER A 200 3.03 2.23 -19.68
CA SER A 200 3.99 3.35 -19.77
C SER A 200 4.06 4.18 -18.48
N PHE A 201 3.99 3.52 -17.33
CA PHE A 201 4.30 4.13 -16.05
C PHE A 201 5.52 3.44 -15.42
N HIS A 202 6.19 4.14 -14.55
CA HIS A 202 7.39 3.60 -13.90
C HIS A 202 7.19 3.54 -12.39
N ARG A 203 7.85 2.55 -11.77
CA ARG A 203 8.01 2.50 -10.32
C ARG A 203 8.75 3.74 -9.84
N GLY A 204 8.41 4.21 -8.66
CA GLY A 204 9.21 5.19 -7.96
C GLY A 204 10.35 4.50 -7.24
N LYS A 205 11.38 5.28 -6.89
CA LYS A 205 12.46 4.84 -6.02
C LYS A 205 12.52 5.75 -4.81
N PHE A 206 12.57 5.15 -3.62
CA PHE A 206 12.82 5.87 -2.39
C PHE A 206 14.27 5.60 -1.98
N ALA A 207 15.07 6.64 -1.91
CA ALA A 207 16.49 6.56 -1.59
C ALA A 207 17.01 7.95 -1.17
N PRO A 208 18.22 8.07 -0.59
CA PRO A 208 18.78 9.34 -0.11
C PRO A 208 18.79 10.47 -1.14
N ASP A 209 19.04 10.16 -2.40
CA ASP A 209 19.28 11.13 -3.48
C ASP A 209 18.14 11.22 -4.51
N THR A 210 16.90 10.88 -4.14
CA THR A 210 15.75 10.87 -5.06
C THR A 210 14.68 11.89 -4.71
#